data_f1b3eee644e182da1c0125f06c41ae98
#
_entry.id   f1b3eee644e182da1c0125f06c41ae98
#
_cell.length_a   1.000
_cell.length_b   1.000
_cell.length_c   1.000
_cell.angle_alpha   90.00
_cell.angle_beta   90.00
_cell.angle_gamma   90.00
#
_symmetry.space_group_name_H-M   'P 1'
#
loop_
_entity.id
_entity.type
_entity.pdbx_description
1 polymer ?
#
loop_
_entity_poly.entity_id
_entity_poly.type
_entity_poly.pdbx_seq_one_letter_code
_entity_poly.pdbx_strand_id
1 'polypeptide(L)'
;MANNKWVEVEAKSIDDAIKAGLNELNLEDATQANINILREPEGGVFGVGGTKALVRISVRNGGSRNYNNKNKRNSGNKNGYKKQYSPKKPRIEADKDEQLKVSINFLEGLIKSFGLDGKVEGTLEDENLIVNVTGEQTEALVGEKGFIIRSIHELTRTVVQRKTGAGTRLRLDVADYATKRKEALTIYAERLSKQILEDKQEVMLEPMNSVDRKTLHDAAATFDGIRSYSEGREPY
;
A
#
# COMPACT_ATOMS: atom_id res chain seq x y z
N MET A 1 -18.97 -28.54 -5.88
CA MET A 1 -19.46 -27.46 -5.01
C MET A 1 -18.60 -27.45 -3.76
N ALA A 2 -17.70 -26.52 -3.60
CA ALA A 2 -16.84 -26.42 -2.41
C ALA A 2 -17.69 -25.88 -1.26
N ASN A 3 -18.01 -26.73 -0.30
CA ASN A 3 -18.72 -26.36 0.92
C ASN A 3 -17.76 -25.56 1.81
N ASN A 4 -17.81 -24.24 1.72
CA ASN A 4 -17.04 -23.36 2.59
C ASN A 4 -17.73 -23.37 3.97
N LYS A 5 -17.43 -24.39 4.78
CA LYS A 5 -17.95 -24.45 6.15
C LYS A 5 -17.22 -23.42 6.99
N TRP A 6 -17.96 -22.45 7.49
CA TRP A 6 -17.49 -21.50 8.48
C TRP A 6 -18.55 -21.37 9.58
N VAL A 7 -18.10 -21.01 10.78
CA VAL A 7 -18.96 -20.72 11.94
C VAL A 7 -18.55 -19.42 12.61
N GLU A 8 -19.51 -18.73 13.19
CA GLU A 8 -19.26 -17.56 14.04
C GLU A 8 -19.66 -17.92 15.48
N VAL A 9 -18.73 -17.71 16.40
CA VAL A 9 -18.91 -18.06 17.80
C VAL A 9 -18.66 -16.86 18.69
N GLU A 10 -19.59 -16.63 19.64
CA GLU A 10 -19.43 -15.63 20.69
C GLU A 10 -19.06 -16.29 22.01
N ALA A 11 -17.99 -15.80 22.67
CA ALA A 11 -17.59 -16.25 23.99
C ALA A 11 -17.06 -15.10 24.86
N LYS A 12 -16.80 -15.39 26.14
CA LYS A 12 -16.27 -14.38 27.06
C LYS A 12 -14.82 -14.02 26.78
N SER A 13 -14.05 -14.94 26.20
CA SER A 13 -12.68 -14.72 25.75
C SER A 13 -12.49 -15.16 24.30
N ILE A 14 -11.44 -14.66 23.62
CA ILE A 14 -11.08 -15.07 22.27
C ILE A 14 -10.74 -16.56 22.22
N ASP A 15 -10.01 -17.05 23.23
CA ASP A 15 -9.59 -18.46 23.31
C ASP A 15 -10.78 -19.42 23.46
N ASP A 16 -11.79 -19.04 24.25
CA ASP A 16 -13.00 -19.84 24.41
C ASP A 16 -13.84 -19.85 23.13
N ALA A 17 -13.90 -18.72 22.41
CA ALA A 17 -14.55 -18.64 21.10
C ALA A 17 -13.86 -19.52 20.06
N ILE A 18 -12.54 -19.52 20.04
CA ILE A 18 -11.74 -20.38 19.15
C ILE A 18 -11.99 -21.85 19.46
N LYS A 19 -11.88 -22.26 20.72
CA LYS A 19 -12.12 -23.65 21.12
C LYS A 19 -13.53 -24.14 20.75
N ALA A 20 -14.54 -23.32 21.01
CA ALA A 20 -15.92 -23.65 20.70
C ALA A 20 -16.14 -23.79 19.18
N GLY A 21 -15.57 -22.90 18.36
CA GLY A 21 -15.72 -22.97 16.91
C GLY A 21 -14.92 -24.09 16.26
N LEU A 22 -13.76 -24.47 16.78
CA LEU A 22 -13.01 -25.65 16.34
C LEU A 22 -13.82 -26.94 16.61
N ASN A 23 -14.44 -27.06 17.79
CA ASN A 23 -15.30 -28.18 18.13
C ASN A 23 -16.53 -28.26 17.21
N GLU A 24 -17.14 -27.14 16.86
CA GLU A 24 -18.30 -27.11 15.98
C GLU A 24 -17.96 -27.52 14.53
N LEU A 25 -16.75 -27.22 14.09
CA LEU A 25 -16.23 -27.63 12.78
C LEU A 25 -15.58 -29.02 12.80
N ASN A 26 -15.53 -29.70 13.96
CA ASN A 26 -14.84 -30.98 14.18
C ASN A 26 -13.35 -30.92 13.75
N LEU A 27 -12.67 -29.85 14.11
CA LEU A 27 -11.24 -29.66 13.89
C LEU A 27 -10.47 -29.94 15.19
N GLU A 28 -9.43 -30.75 15.09
CA GLU A 28 -8.59 -31.13 16.24
C GLU A 28 -7.58 -30.05 16.61
N ASP A 29 -7.20 -29.19 15.63
CA ASP A 29 -6.15 -28.19 15.84
C ASP A 29 -6.48 -26.88 15.13
N ALA A 30 -6.10 -25.76 15.76
CA ALA A 30 -6.21 -24.42 15.21
C ALA A 30 -5.41 -24.22 13.90
N THR A 31 -4.40 -25.04 13.64
CA THR A 31 -3.61 -25.04 12.40
C THR A 31 -4.41 -25.45 11.17
N GLN A 32 -5.52 -26.16 11.37
CA GLN A 32 -6.44 -26.60 10.31
C GLN A 32 -7.52 -25.57 9.98
N ALA A 33 -7.55 -24.46 10.73
CA ALA A 33 -8.55 -23.41 10.59
C ALA A 33 -7.94 -22.07 10.18
N ASN A 34 -8.76 -21.26 9.49
CA ASN A 34 -8.53 -19.82 9.37
C ASN A 34 -9.40 -19.13 10.42
N ILE A 35 -8.78 -18.40 11.32
CA ILE A 35 -9.41 -17.71 12.43
C ILE A 35 -9.42 -16.21 12.15
N ASN A 36 -10.60 -15.59 12.17
CA ASN A 36 -10.80 -14.15 12.03
C ASN A 36 -11.51 -13.61 13.25
N ILE A 37 -10.87 -12.72 14.00
CA ILE A 37 -11.48 -12.03 15.13
C ILE A 37 -12.29 -10.86 14.56
N LEU A 38 -13.61 -10.89 14.76
CA LEU A 38 -14.53 -9.85 14.30
C LEU A 38 -14.79 -8.79 15.37
N ARG A 39 -14.70 -9.18 16.65
CA ARG A 39 -14.88 -8.29 17.80
C ARG A 39 -14.08 -8.81 18.97
N GLU A 40 -13.32 -7.93 19.59
CA GLU A 40 -12.57 -8.22 20.82
C GLU A 40 -13.50 -8.09 22.04
N PRO A 41 -13.25 -8.86 23.13
CA PRO A 41 -14.03 -8.74 24.35
C PRO A 41 -13.65 -7.46 25.07
N GLU A 42 -14.63 -6.64 25.42
CA GLU A 42 -14.42 -5.47 26.28
C GLU A 42 -14.95 -5.75 27.68
N GLY A 43 -14.11 -5.49 28.68
CA GLY A 43 -14.51 -5.61 30.08
C GLY A 43 -15.48 -4.51 30.49
N GLY A 44 -16.64 -4.87 31.01
CA GLY A 44 -17.58 -3.89 31.58
C GLY A 44 -17.06 -3.30 32.89
N VAL A 45 -17.42 -2.05 33.16
CA VAL A 45 -17.13 -1.42 34.46
C VAL A 45 -18.09 -2.01 35.52
N PHE A 46 -17.54 -2.52 36.62
CA PHE A 46 -18.28 -3.20 37.69
C PHE A 46 -19.06 -4.47 37.28
N GLY A 47 -18.60 -5.20 36.28
CA GLY A 47 -19.21 -6.48 35.90
C GLY A 47 -20.52 -6.36 35.08
N VAL A 48 -20.91 -5.16 34.68
CA VAL A 48 -22.11 -4.90 33.87
C VAL A 48 -21.68 -4.22 32.56
N GLY A 49 -22.15 -4.76 31.40
CA GLY A 49 -22.00 -4.11 30.09
C GLY A 49 -20.77 -4.51 29.26
N GLY A 50 -20.07 -5.61 29.61
CA GLY A 50 -18.98 -6.13 28.78
C GLY A 50 -19.48 -6.74 27.46
N THR A 51 -18.78 -6.49 26.34
CA THR A 51 -19.02 -7.14 25.06
C THR A 51 -18.27 -8.45 24.97
N LYS A 52 -18.91 -9.49 24.40
CA LYS A 52 -18.28 -10.79 24.16
C LYS A 52 -17.39 -10.75 22.93
N ALA A 53 -16.34 -11.56 22.93
CA ALA A 53 -15.54 -11.81 21.72
C ALA A 53 -16.41 -12.48 20.65
N LEU A 54 -16.31 -12.04 19.40
CA LEU A 54 -16.91 -12.68 18.23
C LEU A 54 -15.80 -13.12 17.30
N VAL A 55 -15.73 -14.43 17.03
CA VAL A 55 -14.70 -15.03 16.16
C VAL A 55 -15.36 -15.83 15.05
N ARG A 56 -14.92 -15.62 13.82
CA ARG A 56 -15.30 -16.44 12.66
C ARG A 56 -14.20 -17.43 12.36
N ILE A 57 -14.55 -18.71 12.29
CA ILE A 57 -13.64 -19.81 12.03
C ILE A 57 -14.08 -20.53 10.76
N SER A 58 -13.15 -20.78 9.85
CA SER A 58 -13.41 -21.53 8.62
C SER A 58 -12.35 -22.61 8.42
N VAL A 59 -12.77 -23.73 7.82
CA VAL A 59 -11.85 -24.83 7.51
C VAL A 59 -10.81 -24.37 6.50
N ARG A 60 -9.53 -24.57 6.80
CA ARG A 60 -8.42 -24.26 5.91
C ARG A 60 -8.35 -25.32 4.82
N ASN A 61 -8.91 -25.05 3.64
CA ASN A 61 -8.73 -25.91 2.49
C ASN A 61 -7.25 -25.91 2.12
N GLY A 62 -6.60 -27.05 2.30
CA GLY A 62 -5.17 -27.23 2.14
C GLY A 62 -4.69 -26.99 0.71
N GLY A 63 -4.43 -25.73 0.40
CA GLY A 63 -3.57 -25.29 -0.69
C GLY A 63 -2.18 -25.04 -0.12
N SER A 64 -1.35 -26.07 -0.05
CA SER A 64 0.04 -26.00 0.42
C SER A 64 0.82 -24.97 -0.38
N ARG A 65 1.04 -23.78 0.17
CA ARG A 65 2.13 -22.91 -0.26
C ARG A 65 3.38 -23.27 0.52
N ASN A 66 4.08 -24.28 0.00
CA ASN A 66 5.38 -24.67 0.49
C ASN A 66 6.40 -23.57 0.20
N TYR A 67 6.75 -22.79 1.22
CA TYR A 67 7.96 -21.96 1.23
C TYR A 67 9.14 -22.86 1.63
N ASN A 68 9.68 -23.59 0.68
CA ASN A 68 11.01 -24.19 0.84
C ASN A 68 11.97 -23.55 -0.16
N ASN A 69 12.72 -22.60 0.37
CA ASN A 69 13.95 -22.10 -0.21
C ASN A 69 15.02 -23.21 -0.07
N LYS A 70 15.36 -23.88 -1.15
CA LYS A 70 16.65 -24.57 -1.29
C LYS A 70 17.15 -24.41 -2.71
N ASN A 71 18.20 -23.57 -2.85
CA ASN A 71 19.11 -23.57 -3.97
C ASN A 71 19.48 -25.00 -4.37
N LYS A 72 19.08 -25.44 -5.58
CA LYS A 72 19.78 -26.44 -6.36
C LYS A 72 19.62 -26.09 -7.83
N ARG A 73 20.74 -25.62 -8.40
CA ARG A 73 20.97 -25.66 -9.84
C ARG A 73 20.86 -27.11 -10.27
N ASN A 74 19.93 -27.45 -11.13
CA ASN A 74 20.17 -28.47 -12.15
C ASN A 74 19.19 -28.34 -13.32
N SER A 75 19.78 -28.52 -14.45
CA SER A 75 19.34 -28.62 -15.82
C SER A 75 18.07 -29.45 -16.06
N GLY A 76 17.17 -28.93 -16.92
CA GLY A 76 16.44 -29.71 -17.92
C GLY A 76 15.22 -30.49 -17.42
N ASN A 77 14.03 -29.89 -17.49
CA ASN A 77 12.90 -30.55 -18.17
C ASN A 77 11.79 -29.50 -18.47
N LYS A 78 11.55 -29.28 -19.75
CA LYS A 78 10.46 -28.45 -20.26
C LYS A 78 9.15 -29.26 -20.20
N ASN A 79 8.40 -29.15 -19.11
CA ASN A 79 6.97 -29.43 -19.11
C ASN A 79 6.23 -28.16 -18.73
N GLY A 80 5.72 -27.48 -19.75
CA GLY A 80 4.99 -26.24 -19.64
C GLY A 80 3.65 -26.44 -18.92
N TYR A 81 3.58 -26.06 -17.66
CA TYR A 81 2.31 -25.73 -17.05
C TYR A 81 1.80 -24.44 -17.70
N LYS A 82 0.91 -24.58 -18.67
CA LYS A 82 0.09 -23.46 -19.15
C LYS A 82 -0.66 -22.90 -17.94
N LYS A 83 -0.20 -21.75 -17.40
CA LYS A 83 -1.05 -20.94 -16.54
C LYS A 83 -2.34 -20.70 -17.32
N GLN A 84 -3.45 -21.27 -16.85
CA GLN A 84 -4.77 -20.86 -17.33
C GLN A 84 -4.91 -19.36 -17.04
N TYR A 85 -4.69 -18.56 -18.05
CA TYR A 85 -5.07 -17.16 -18.06
C TYR A 85 -6.60 -17.14 -18.00
N SER A 86 -7.15 -16.87 -16.81
CA SER A 86 -8.53 -16.41 -16.73
C SER A 86 -8.63 -15.15 -17.64
N PRO A 87 -9.61 -15.08 -18.54
CA PRO A 87 -9.75 -13.94 -19.42
C PRO A 87 -9.84 -12.69 -18.54
N LYS A 88 -8.91 -11.77 -18.74
CA LYS A 88 -9.00 -10.45 -18.12
C LYS A 88 -10.35 -9.90 -18.55
N LYS A 89 -11.21 -9.52 -17.58
CA LYS A 89 -12.43 -8.77 -17.86
C LYS A 89 -12.07 -7.66 -18.85
N PRO A 90 -12.89 -7.44 -19.90
CA PRO A 90 -12.60 -6.39 -20.86
C PRO A 90 -12.35 -5.10 -20.08
N ARG A 91 -11.22 -4.46 -20.33
CA ARG A 91 -10.97 -3.12 -19.77
C ARG A 91 -12.01 -2.21 -20.39
N ILE A 92 -12.86 -1.66 -19.56
CA ILE A 92 -13.73 -0.57 -19.96
C ILE A 92 -12.76 0.57 -20.33
N GLU A 93 -12.69 0.91 -21.59
CA GLU A 93 -11.97 2.11 -22.04
C GLU A 93 -12.82 3.30 -21.64
N ALA A 94 -12.45 3.97 -20.56
CA ALA A 94 -13.07 5.22 -20.20
C ALA A 94 -12.44 6.35 -21.01
N ASP A 95 -13.26 7.34 -21.32
CA ASP A 95 -12.82 8.58 -21.93
C ASP A 95 -11.81 9.28 -20.99
N LYS A 96 -10.59 9.49 -21.48
CA LYS A 96 -9.50 10.09 -20.68
C LYS A 96 -9.75 11.57 -20.43
N ASP A 97 -10.43 12.26 -21.34
CA ASP A 97 -10.82 13.66 -21.15
C ASP A 97 -11.86 13.78 -20.02
N GLU A 98 -12.79 12.83 -19.94
CA GLU A 98 -13.72 12.75 -18.81
C GLU A 98 -12.99 12.46 -17.49
N GLN A 99 -12.06 11.51 -17.49
CA GLN A 99 -11.24 11.20 -16.31
C GLN A 99 -10.45 12.42 -15.85
N LEU A 100 -9.87 13.18 -16.77
CA LEU A 100 -9.13 14.39 -16.46
C LEU A 100 -10.05 15.46 -15.83
N LYS A 101 -11.20 15.73 -16.44
CA LYS A 101 -12.19 16.66 -15.91
C LYS A 101 -12.66 16.28 -14.52
N VAL A 102 -12.92 15.00 -14.28
CA VAL A 102 -13.30 14.49 -12.94
C VAL A 102 -12.19 14.71 -11.94
N SER A 103 -10.92 14.51 -12.33
CA SER A 103 -9.76 14.72 -11.46
C SER A 103 -9.62 16.19 -11.06
N ILE A 104 -9.69 17.10 -12.04
CA ILE A 104 -9.60 18.54 -11.81
C ILE A 104 -10.72 19.01 -10.90
N ASN A 105 -11.97 18.71 -11.23
CA ASN A 105 -13.12 19.12 -10.43
C ASN A 105 -13.07 18.61 -8.99
N PHE A 106 -12.54 17.39 -8.78
CA PHE A 106 -12.38 16.85 -7.44
C PHE A 106 -11.30 17.61 -6.64
N LEU A 107 -10.16 17.88 -7.27
CA LEU A 107 -9.06 18.60 -6.62
C LEU A 107 -9.40 20.06 -6.35
N GLU A 108 -10.07 20.75 -7.27
CA GLU A 108 -10.55 22.12 -7.05
C GLU A 108 -11.54 22.17 -5.87
N GLY A 109 -12.48 21.22 -5.81
CA GLY A 109 -13.41 21.09 -4.69
C GLY A 109 -12.69 20.82 -3.37
N LEU A 110 -11.64 20.00 -3.39
CA LEU A 110 -10.83 19.69 -2.21
C LEU A 110 -10.09 20.94 -1.71
N ILE A 111 -9.38 21.64 -2.60
CA ILE A 111 -8.64 22.87 -2.30
C ILE A 111 -9.58 23.92 -1.70
N LYS A 112 -10.73 24.12 -2.32
CA LYS A 112 -11.76 25.04 -1.83
C LYS A 112 -12.30 24.65 -0.46
N SER A 113 -12.49 23.35 -0.21
CA SER A 113 -12.98 22.85 1.08
C SER A 113 -11.98 23.04 2.21
N PHE A 114 -10.68 23.06 1.90
CA PHE A 114 -9.62 23.41 2.84
C PHE A 114 -9.43 24.92 3.01
N GLY A 115 -10.14 25.74 2.25
CA GLY A 115 -9.98 27.20 2.28
C GLY A 115 -8.63 27.65 1.71
N LEU A 116 -8.03 26.88 0.82
CA LEU A 116 -6.74 27.18 0.20
C LEU A 116 -6.95 27.86 -1.16
N ASP A 117 -6.06 28.79 -1.48
CA ASP A 117 -5.98 29.39 -2.80
C ASP A 117 -5.01 28.58 -3.66
N GLY A 118 -5.54 27.88 -4.64
CA GLY A 118 -4.76 27.04 -5.54
C GLY A 118 -5.41 26.88 -6.90
N LYS A 119 -4.57 26.73 -7.92
CA LYS A 119 -4.96 26.47 -9.30
C LYS A 119 -4.64 25.01 -9.62
N VAL A 120 -5.60 24.33 -10.24
CA VAL A 120 -5.43 22.95 -10.71
C VAL A 120 -5.32 22.96 -12.23
N GLU A 121 -4.23 22.47 -12.75
CA GLU A 121 -4.00 22.32 -14.19
C GLU A 121 -3.79 20.84 -14.50
N GLY A 122 -4.42 20.38 -15.58
CA GLY A 122 -4.30 18.98 -15.98
C GLY A 122 -4.02 18.85 -17.47
N THR A 123 -3.14 17.92 -17.81
CA THR A 123 -2.78 17.56 -19.17
C THR A 123 -2.82 16.05 -19.37
N LEU A 124 -3.03 15.65 -20.61
CA LEU A 124 -2.92 14.26 -21.04
C LEU A 124 -1.60 14.06 -21.76
N GLU A 125 -0.77 13.18 -21.26
CA GLU A 125 0.45 12.75 -21.93
C GLU A 125 0.40 11.23 -22.15
N ASP A 126 0.33 10.82 -23.39
CA ASP A 126 0.13 9.42 -23.80
C ASP A 126 -1.11 8.81 -23.14
N GLU A 127 -0.90 7.95 -22.14
CA GLU A 127 -1.94 7.31 -21.34
C GLU A 127 -2.04 7.82 -19.89
N ASN A 128 -1.24 8.82 -19.53
CA ASN A 128 -1.17 9.34 -18.17
C ASN A 128 -1.93 10.65 -18.04
N LEU A 129 -2.74 10.75 -17.01
CA LEU A 129 -3.32 12.00 -16.57
C LEU A 129 -2.29 12.69 -15.66
N ILE A 130 -1.79 13.84 -16.07
CA ILE A 130 -0.89 14.66 -15.28
C ILE A 130 -1.68 15.83 -14.73
N VAL A 131 -1.72 15.95 -13.42
CA VAL A 131 -2.44 17.02 -12.73
C VAL A 131 -1.49 17.72 -11.77
N ASN A 132 -1.34 19.03 -11.95
CA ASN A 132 -0.50 19.87 -11.15
C ASN A 132 -1.36 20.84 -10.33
N VAL A 133 -1.04 20.99 -9.06
CA VAL A 133 -1.66 21.95 -8.14
C VAL A 133 -0.63 23.00 -7.76
N THR A 134 -0.93 24.26 -8.05
CA THR A 134 -0.06 25.40 -7.75
C THR A 134 -0.82 26.44 -6.95
N GLY A 135 -0.13 27.18 -6.06
CA GLY A 135 -0.71 28.23 -5.23
C GLY A 135 0.09 28.44 -3.95
N GLU A 136 -0.07 29.60 -3.33
CA GLU A 136 0.77 30.03 -2.19
C GLU A 136 0.71 29.09 -0.97
N GLN A 137 -0.43 28.50 -0.69
CA GLN A 137 -0.63 27.65 0.49
C GLN A 137 -0.75 26.17 0.17
N THR A 138 -0.58 25.80 -1.10
CA THR A 138 -0.77 24.42 -1.53
C THR A 138 0.28 23.45 -0.98
N GLU A 139 1.40 23.96 -0.48
CA GLU A 139 2.41 23.14 0.21
C GLU A 139 1.83 22.40 1.44
N ALA A 140 0.78 22.93 2.07
CA ALA A 140 0.07 22.23 3.14
C ALA A 140 -0.52 20.89 2.71
N LEU A 141 -0.84 20.72 1.42
CA LEU A 141 -1.36 19.47 0.84
C LEU A 141 -0.26 18.42 0.59
N VAL A 142 0.99 18.80 0.73
CA VAL A 142 2.11 17.85 0.61
C VAL A 142 2.23 17.01 1.88
N GLY A 143 2.21 17.66 3.05
CA GLY A 143 2.41 17.05 4.35
C GLY A 143 3.82 16.52 4.59
N GLU A 144 4.03 15.95 5.77
CA GLU A 144 5.33 15.39 6.15
C GLU A 144 5.77 14.30 5.17
N LYS A 145 6.96 14.46 4.58
CA LYS A 145 7.55 13.50 3.61
C LYS A 145 6.60 13.09 2.47
N GLY A 146 5.64 13.96 2.12
CA GLY A 146 4.66 13.71 1.06
C GLY A 146 3.54 12.73 1.43
N PHE A 147 3.25 12.57 2.72
CA PHE A 147 2.20 11.65 3.16
C PHE A 147 0.80 12.11 2.72
N ILE A 148 0.50 13.40 2.84
CA ILE A 148 -0.81 13.95 2.49
C ILE A 148 -1.03 13.87 0.97
N ILE A 149 -0.06 14.28 0.16
CA ILE A 149 -0.18 14.23 -1.31
C ILE A 149 -0.42 12.80 -1.80
N ARG A 150 0.20 11.79 -1.18
CA ARG A 150 -0.06 10.38 -1.53
C ARG A 150 -1.50 9.97 -1.22
N SER A 151 -2.03 10.40 -0.09
CA SER A 151 -3.42 10.14 0.29
C SER A 151 -4.41 10.82 -0.67
N ILE A 152 -4.14 12.07 -1.03
CA ILE A 152 -4.94 12.82 -2.02
C ILE A 152 -4.88 12.14 -3.39
N HIS A 153 -3.72 11.67 -3.82
CA HIS A 153 -3.55 10.93 -5.07
C HIS A 153 -4.42 9.67 -5.11
N GLU A 154 -4.41 8.85 -4.06
CA GLU A 154 -5.23 7.63 -4.00
C GLU A 154 -6.73 7.94 -3.90
N LEU A 155 -7.12 9.00 -3.19
CA LEU A 155 -8.51 9.47 -3.17
C LEU A 155 -8.97 9.92 -4.55
N THR A 156 -8.18 10.75 -5.23
CA THR A 156 -8.49 11.23 -6.59
C THR A 156 -8.65 10.06 -7.54
N ARG A 157 -7.71 9.12 -7.53
CA ARG A 157 -7.77 7.91 -8.34
C ARG A 157 -9.03 7.09 -8.06
N THR A 158 -9.42 6.95 -6.79
CA THR A 158 -10.63 6.22 -6.41
C THR A 158 -11.90 6.92 -6.89
N VAL A 159 -11.96 8.26 -6.80
CA VAL A 159 -13.09 9.05 -7.28
C VAL A 159 -13.24 8.94 -8.80
N VAL A 160 -12.12 9.07 -9.53
CA VAL A 160 -12.11 8.91 -10.99
C VAL A 160 -12.59 7.52 -11.37
N GLN A 161 -12.06 6.47 -10.75
CA GLN A 161 -12.46 5.10 -11.03
C GLN A 161 -13.95 4.85 -10.75
N ARG A 162 -14.49 5.42 -9.68
CA ARG A 162 -15.92 5.28 -9.35
C ARG A 162 -16.84 6.01 -10.32
N LYS A 163 -16.43 7.19 -10.79
CA LYS A 163 -17.25 8.00 -11.70
C LYS A 163 -17.19 7.51 -13.14
N THR A 164 -16.03 7.07 -13.60
CA THR A 164 -15.82 6.66 -15.01
C THR A 164 -15.86 5.14 -15.22
N GLY A 165 -15.95 4.35 -14.14
CA GLY A 165 -16.00 2.89 -14.22
C GLY A 165 -14.67 2.22 -14.59
N ALA A 166 -13.61 2.98 -14.87
CA ALA A 166 -12.32 2.45 -15.30
C ALA A 166 -11.15 2.99 -14.46
N GLY A 167 -10.11 2.18 -14.32
CA GLY A 167 -8.88 2.60 -13.68
C GLY A 167 -8.15 3.66 -14.49
N THR A 168 -7.46 4.55 -13.79
CA THR A 168 -6.67 5.64 -14.41
C THR A 168 -5.21 5.58 -14.01
N ARG A 169 -4.33 6.09 -14.88
CA ARG A 169 -2.91 6.34 -14.58
C ARG A 169 -2.76 7.82 -14.26
N LEU A 170 -3.04 8.18 -13.02
CA LEU A 170 -2.93 9.55 -12.53
C LEU A 170 -1.52 9.81 -12.00
N ARG A 171 -0.94 10.95 -12.37
CA ARG A 171 0.23 11.57 -11.76
C ARG A 171 -0.21 12.90 -11.18
N LEU A 172 -0.09 13.05 -9.89
CA LEU A 172 -0.42 14.27 -9.17
C LEU A 172 0.87 14.88 -8.62
N ASP A 173 1.10 16.13 -8.91
CA ASP A 173 2.13 16.94 -8.25
C ASP A 173 1.51 18.17 -7.60
N VAL A 174 2.08 18.62 -6.51
CA VAL A 174 1.63 19.77 -5.74
C VAL A 174 2.84 20.63 -5.41
N ALA A 175 2.82 21.90 -5.80
CA ALA A 175 3.87 22.86 -5.53
C ALA A 175 5.28 22.41 -5.96
N ASP A 176 5.38 21.63 -7.05
CA ASP A 176 6.61 21.00 -7.56
C ASP A 176 7.34 20.14 -6.51
N TYR A 177 6.57 19.52 -5.62
CA TYR A 177 7.12 18.73 -4.52
C TYR A 177 8.01 17.58 -4.99
N ALA A 178 7.60 16.88 -6.06
CA ALA A 178 8.36 15.73 -6.56
C ALA A 178 9.80 16.11 -6.94
N THR A 179 9.97 17.22 -7.65
CA THR A 179 11.26 17.75 -8.07
C THR A 179 12.07 18.25 -6.86
N LYS A 180 11.47 19.10 -6.03
CA LYS A 180 12.11 19.63 -4.82
C LYS A 180 12.56 18.51 -3.87
N ARG A 181 11.74 17.49 -3.70
CA ARG A 181 12.05 16.32 -2.85
C ARG A 181 13.23 15.53 -3.39
N LYS A 182 13.22 15.26 -4.69
CA LYS A 182 14.30 14.54 -5.36
C LYS A 182 15.64 15.30 -5.21
N GLU A 183 15.66 16.60 -5.46
CA GLU A 183 16.85 17.43 -5.33
C GLU A 183 17.38 17.45 -3.89
N ALA A 184 16.48 17.66 -2.90
CA ALA A 184 16.85 17.65 -1.50
C ALA A 184 17.45 16.31 -1.06
N LEU A 185 16.87 15.17 -1.51
CA LEU A 185 17.39 13.84 -1.20
C LEU A 185 18.71 13.58 -1.88
N THR A 186 18.93 14.06 -3.11
CA THR A 186 20.20 13.93 -3.83
C THR A 186 21.30 14.66 -3.07
N ILE A 187 21.06 15.93 -2.70
CA ILE A 187 22.02 16.73 -1.92
C ILE A 187 22.33 16.07 -0.57
N TYR A 188 21.29 15.55 0.08
CA TYR A 188 21.47 14.84 1.35
C TYR A 188 22.32 13.58 1.20
N ALA A 189 22.04 12.76 0.19
CA ALA A 189 22.82 11.55 -0.10
C ALA A 189 24.28 11.84 -0.42
N GLU A 190 24.57 12.90 -1.19
CA GLU A 190 25.92 13.34 -1.50
C GLU A 190 26.70 13.75 -0.24
N ARG A 191 26.09 14.55 0.65
CA ARG A 191 26.71 14.96 1.90
C ARG A 191 27.01 13.77 2.80
N LEU A 192 26.03 12.87 2.93
CA LEU A 192 26.14 11.67 3.73
C LEU A 192 27.23 10.73 3.19
N SER A 193 27.28 10.56 1.87
CA SER A 193 28.32 9.74 1.21
C SER A 193 29.72 10.24 1.50
N LYS A 194 29.95 11.56 1.46
CA LYS A 194 31.24 12.16 1.81
C LYS A 194 31.60 11.91 3.27
N GLN A 195 30.64 12.09 4.18
CA GLN A 195 30.83 11.84 5.60
C GLN A 195 31.19 10.36 5.87
N ILE A 196 30.48 9.41 5.25
CA ILE A 196 30.75 7.99 5.39
C ILE A 196 32.16 7.62 4.89
N LEU A 197 32.63 8.24 3.80
CA LEU A 197 33.98 8.02 3.29
C LEU A 197 35.07 8.53 4.25
N GLU A 198 34.78 9.61 4.99
CA GLU A 198 35.69 10.18 5.99
C GLU A 198 35.68 9.35 7.29
N ASP A 199 34.49 9.09 7.84
CA ASP A 199 34.32 8.45 9.14
C ASP A 199 34.42 6.92 9.07
N LYS A 200 34.20 6.33 7.89
CA LYS A 200 34.11 4.88 7.61
C LYS A 200 33.10 4.14 8.51
N GLN A 201 32.02 4.84 8.86
CA GLN A 201 30.96 4.29 9.68
C GLN A 201 29.68 4.10 8.85
N GLU A 202 28.98 3.00 9.14
CA GLU A 202 27.68 2.72 8.57
C GLU A 202 26.61 3.67 9.18
N VAL A 203 25.73 4.18 8.32
CA VAL A 203 24.65 5.05 8.75
C VAL A 203 23.31 4.44 8.36
N MET A 204 22.44 4.26 9.36
CA MET A 204 21.07 3.83 9.15
C MET A 204 20.17 5.06 8.97
N LEU A 205 19.39 5.07 7.88
CA LEU A 205 18.47 6.13 7.58
C LEU A 205 17.06 5.80 8.07
N GLU A 206 16.25 6.84 8.23
CA GLU A 206 14.83 6.69 8.58
C GLU A 206 14.07 5.92 7.49
N PRO A 207 13.00 5.21 7.86
CA PRO A 207 12.12 4.56 6.90
C PRO A 207 11.56 5.56 5.88
N MET A 208 11.60 5.17 4.60
CA MET A 208 11.14 6.01 3.50
C MET A 208 10.49 5.18 2.40
N ASN A 209 9.72 5.83 1.55
CA ASN A 209 9.06 5.18 0.42
C ASN A 209 10.06 4.70 -0.65
N SER A 210 9.61 3.83 -1.56
CA SER A 210 10.45 3.24 -2.60
C SER A 210 11.05 4.26 -3.57
N VAL A 211 10.38 5.38 -3.84
CA VAL A 211 10.87 6.43 -4.74
C VAL A 211 12.01 7.19 -4.08
N ASP A 212 11.86 7.57 -2.81
CA ASP A 212 12.89 8.24 -2.04
C ASP A 212 14.13 7.35 -1.88
N ARG A 213 13.92 6.04 -1.55
CA ARG A 213 15.01 5.07 -1.46
C ARG A 213 15.77 4.95 -2.77
N LYS A 214 15.05 4.87 -3.90
CA LYS A 214 15.70 4.83 -5.21
C LYS A 214 16.55 6.08 -5.46
N THR A 215 16.04 7.26 -5.15
CA THR A 215 16.78 8.51 -5.33
C THR A 215 18.09 8.51 -4.50
N LEU A 216 18.03 8.04 -3.25
CA LEU A 216 19.22 7.90 -2.41
C LEU A 216 20.20 6.86 -2.94
N HIS A 217 19.73 5.71 -3.40
CA HIS A 217 20.58 4.69 -4.00
C HIS A 217 21.27 5.18 -5.27
N ASP A 218 20.53 5.85 -6.15
CA ASP A 218 21.05 6.38 -7.41
C ASP A 218 22.14 7.46 -7.13
N ALA A 219 21.90 8.32 -6.14
CA ALA A 219 22.88 9.34 -5.74
C ALA A 219 24.10 8.74 -5.03
N ALA A 220 23.93 7.77 -4.13
CA ALA A 220 25.03 7.09 -3.45
C ALA A 220 25.89 6.26 -4.41
N ALA A 221 25.30 5.70 -5.46
CA ALA A 221 26.04 4.91 -6.47
C ALA A 221 27.04 5.72 -7.29
N THR A 222 26.98 7.07 -7.24
CA THR A 222 27.97 7.95 -7.90
C THR A 222 29.28 8.05 -7.13
N PHE A 223 29.34 7.55 -5.90
CA PHE A 223 30.52 7.59 -5.04
C PHE A 223 31.19 6.22 -4.98
N ASP A 224 32.45 6.15 -5.40
CA ASP A 224 33.26 4.94 -5.27
C ASP A 224 33.53 4.62 -3.79
N GLY A 225 33.35 3.35 -3.42
CA GLY A 225 33.53 2.88 -2.04
C GLY A 225 32.30 2.95 -1.16
N ILE A 226 31.17 3.45 -1.65
CA ILE A 226 29.89 3.46 -0.96
C ILE A 226 29.03 2.28 -1.44
N ARG A 227 28.44 1.56 -0.47
CA ARG A 227 27.44 0.54 -0.72
C ARG A 227 26.16 0.89 0.01
N SER A 228 25.05 1.01 -0.72
CA SER A 228 23.73 1.26 -0.17
C SER A 228 22.82 0.05 -0.35
N TYR A 229 22.04 -0.29 0.65
CA TYR A 229 21.06 -1.37 0.61
C TYR A 229 19.81 -0.98 1.41
N SER A 230 18.71 -1.66 1.16
CA SER A 230 17.43 -1.43 1.85
C SER A 230 17.10 -2.61 2.73
N GLU A 231 16.72 -2.35 3.98
CA GLU A 231 16.22 -3.34 4.91
C GLU A 231 14.73 -3.14 5.19
N GLY A 232 14.05 -4.23 5.59
CA GLY A 232 12.64 -4.19 5.92
C GLY A 232 11.71 -4.48 4.74
N ARG A 233 10.42 -4.33 5.00
CA ARG A 233 9.34 -4.50 4.02
C ARG A 233 8.45 -3.27 4.05
N GLU A 234 8.02 -2.81 2.87
CA GLU A 234 6.95 -1.81 2.81
C GLU A 234 5.70 -2.33 3.55
N PRO A 235 4.93 -1.40 4.13
CA PRO A 235 4.80 0.02 3.76
C PRO A 235 5.75 1.00 4.44
N TYR A 236 6.71 0.56 5.25
CA TYR A 236 7.56 1.46 6.04
C TYR A 236 9.04 1.27 5.75
#